data_c47da3b50a6db53a3818368c9bd0150e
#
_entry.id   c47da3b50a6db53a3818368c9bd0150e
#
_cell.length_a   1.000
_cell.length_b   1.000
_cell.length_c   1.000
_cell.angle_alpha   90.00
_cell.angle_beta   90.00
_cell.angle_gamma   90.00
#
_symmetry.space_group_name_H-M   'P 1'
#
loop_
_entity.id
_entity.type
_entity.pdbx_description
1 polymer ?
#
loop_
_entity_poly.entity_id
_entity_poly.type
_entity_poly.pdbx_seq_one_letter_code
_entity_poly.pdbx_strand_id
1 'polypeptide(L)'
;MNIKTIGVESFLNDYEHEARLDIAQSTIASLTMGEILELDGQGGATFSDQHNKEKMNYGWIEGSADFKQEVAKLYQHVDPDNVLQMNGGTGANLNAIMAIVEPGCHVVAEYPTYQPLYDLPEALGAEVDHWVIHEEDGWQPRLDELKKLVRPDTRLICVNNASNPLGAVITTDVMEEIVEIAKSVDAWVLCDEVFFPLEEPEKCTSIVDLYDKGVCTNSVSKDYSVPAARCGWTVSNKELADRMRVLRDYTMICSGVFNDTLATYVLRNRERIVERNLNIIRTNREIVNEWMAGEKRASWIPPKGVSVSYMRLDIPQDDESFCLDLLHDTGVLLVPGSRFDLPRGARLGYCAHEEVLREGLATLSAYMHEKYD
;
A
#
# COMPACT_ATOMS: atom_id res chain seq x y z
N MET A 1 -8.41 -24.69 -1.02
CA MET A 1 -8.30 -23.22 -1.17
C MET A 1 -8.53 -22.90 -2.63
N ASN A 2 -9.48 -22.04 -2.95
CA ASN A 2 -9.67 -21.47 -4.28
C ASN A 2 -9.41 -19.97 -4.17
N ILE A 3 -8.28 -19.50 -4.73
CA ILE A 3 -7.87 -18.13 -4.67
C ILE A 3 -8.06 -17.48 -6.04
N LYS A 4 -8.63 -16.28 -6.07
CA LYS A 4 -8.81 -15.50 -7.30
C LYS A 4 -7.49 -14.89 -7.76
N THR A 5 -7.37 -14.62 -9.05
CA THR A 5 -6.25 -13.85 -9.58
C THR A 5 -6.36 -12.41 -9.11
N ILE A 6 -5.26 -11.84 -8.62
CA ILE A 6 -5.22 -10.43 -8.28
C ILE A 6 -5.23 -9.62 -9.59
N GLY A 7 -6.28 -8.85 -9.82
CA GLY A 7 -6.52 -8.15 -11.09
C GLY A 7 -5.38 -7.22 -11.48
N VAL A 8 -4.90 -6.42 -10.53
CA VAL A 8 -3.79 -5.46 -10.74
C VAL A 8 -2.49 -6.17 -11.05
N GLU A 9 -2.12 -7.17 -10.25
CA GLU A 9 -0.85 -7.88 -10.43
C GLU A 9 -0.83 -8.66 -11.74
N SER A 10 -1.96 -9.28 -12.12
CA SER A 10 -2.07 -9.93 -13.42
C SER A 10 -1.87 -8.96 -14.57
N PHE A 11 -2.52 -7.79 -14.52
CA PHE A 11 -2.39 -6.76 -15.54
C PHE A 11 -0.94 -6.25 -15.65
N LEU A 12 -0.31 -5.93 -14.52
CA LEU A 12 1.07 -5.45 -14.52
C LEU A 12 2.06 -6.53 -14.97
N ASN A 13 1.90 -7.80 -14.57
CA ASN A 13 2.74 -8.90 -15.02
C ASN A 13 2.73 -9.07 -16.54
N ASP A 14 1.56 -8.84 -17.17
CA ASP A 14 1.42 -8.99 -18.60
C ASP A 14 1.96 -7.78 -19.39
N TYR A 15 1.82 -6.55 -18.87
CA TYR A 15 1.96 -5.32 -19.65
C TYR A 15 2.97 -4.29 -19.12
N GLU A 16 3.44 -4.37 -17.86
CA GLU A 16 4.34 -3.34 -17.29
C GLU A 16 5.62 -3.14 -18.10
N HIS A 17 6.18 -4.23 -18.65
CA HIS A 17 7.42 -4.18 -19.42
C HIS A 17 7.28 -3.55 -20.81
N GLU A 18 6.08 -3.30 -21.31
CA GLU A 18 5.81 -2.61 -22.56
C GLU A 18 5.76 -1.09 -22.38
N ALA A 19 5.69 -0.61 -21.14
CA ALA A 19 5.53 0.80 -20.84
C ALA A 19 6.80 1.61 -21.17
N ARG A 20 6.63 2.66 -21.96
CA ARG A 20 7.62 3.73 -22.14
C ARG A 20 7.42 4.85 -21.11
N LEU A 21 6.17 5.13 -20.79
CA LEU A 21 5.72 6.17 -19.86
C LEU A 21 4.84 5.52 -18.79
N ASP A 22 5.48 5.00 -17.75
CA ASP A 22 4.77 4.36 -16.65
C ASP A 22 4.29 5.41 -15.64
N ILE A 23 3.01 5.75 -15.73
CA ILE A 23 2.28 6.60 -14.79
C ILE A 23 1.23 5.78 -14.00
N ALA A 24 1.45 4.48 -13.88
CA ALA A 24 0.60 3.55 -13.13
C ALA A 24 1.21 3.09 -11.81
N GLN A 25 2.52 3.26 -11.62
CA GLN A 25 3.25 2.74 -10.45
C GLN A 25 2.73 3.31 -9.14
N SER A 26 2.59 2.45 -8.17
CA SER A 26 2.13 2.83 -6.83
C SER A 26 3.27 3.25 -5.90
N THR A 27 4.54 3.10 -6.31
CA THR A 27 5.71 3.53 -5.54
C THR A 27 6.05 4.98 -5.89
N ILE A 28 6.44 5.78 -4.90
CA ILE A 28 7.03 7.09 -5.15
C ILE A 28 8.41 6.86 -5.79
N ALA A 29 8.67 7.45 -6.94
CA ALA A 29 9.87 7.27 -7.76
C ALA A 29 11.00 6.50 -7.07
N SER A 30 11.18 5.21 -7.42
CA SER A 30 12.08 4.29 -6.72
C SER A 30 13.51 4.81 -6.65
N LEU A 31 14.16 4.62 -5.51
CA LEU A 31 15.55 4.97 -5.31
C LEU A 31 16.46 3.94 -6.00
N THR A 32 17.51 4.42 -6.63
CA THR A 32 18.63 3.59 -7.08
C THR A 32 19.49 3.17 -5.89
N MET A 33 20.29 2.11 -6.03
CA MET A 33 21.25 1.71 -5.00
C MET A 33 22.26 2.84 -4.70
N GLY A 34 22.66 3.62 -5.71
CA GLY A 34 23.56 4.76 -5.54
C GLY A 34 22.93 5.83 -4.62
N GLU A 35 21.68 6.22 -4.89
CA GLU A 35 20.94 7.17 -4.05
C GLU A 35 20.73 6.65 -2.62
N ILE A 36 20.43 5.36 -2.45
CA ILE A 36 20.31 4.74 -1.13
C ILE A 36 21.65 4.84 -0.37
N LEU A 37 22.75 4.54 -1.01
CA LEU A 37 24.08 4.57 -0.39
C LEU A 37 24.53 5.99 0.01
N GLU A 38 23.99 7.03 -0.62
CA GLU A 38 24.28 8.43 -0.27
C GLU A 38 23.40 8.97 0.87
N LEU A 39 22.40 8.21 1.33
CA LEU A 39 21.45 8.70 2.36
C LEU A 39 22.10 9.15 3.65
N ASP A 40 23.20 8.52 4.07
CA ASP A 40 23.92 8.89 5.31
C ASP A 40 25.02 9.96 5.09
N GLY A 41 25.24 10.35 3.83
CA GLY A 41 26.31 11.29 3.43
C GLY A 41 27.72 10.73 3.52
N GLN A 42 27.88 9.41 3.65
CA GLN A 42 29.18 8.72 3.74
C GLN A 42 29.55 7.98 2.44
N GLY A 43 28.81 8.19 1.36
CA GLY A 43 29.08 7.55 0.07
C GLY A 43 28.98 6.03 0.12
N GLY A 44 28.13 5.48 0.94
CA GLY A 44 27.95 4.04 1.10
C GLY A 44 29.05 3.34 1.87
N ALA A 45 30.04 4.05 2.41
CA ALA A 45 31.14 3.44 3.16
C ALA A 45 30.64 2.62 4.35
N THR A 46 29.69 3.18 5.12
CA THR A 46 29.11 2.49 6.28
C THR A 46 28.40 1.20 5.90
N PHE A 47 27.58 1.23 4.85
CA PHE A 47 26.88 0.07 4.34
C PHE A 47 27.83 -0.98 3.80
N SER A 48 28.82 -0.56 2.97
CA SER A 48 29.82 -1.45 2.38
C SER A 48 30.71 -2.09 3.45
N ASP A 49 31.19 -1.34 4.45
CA ASP A 49 32.02 -1.84 5.53
C ASP A 49 31.33 -2.90 6.38
N GLN A 50 30.03 -2.74 6.61
CA GLN A 50 29.21 -3.72 7.32
C GLN A 50 29.05 -4.98 6.46
N HIS A 51 28.60 -4.86 5.21
CA HIS A 51 28.32 -6.01 4.35
C HIS A 51 29.54 -6.79 3.90
N ASN A 52 30.69 -6.14 3.70
CA ASN A 52 31.92 -6.84 3.32
C ASN A 52 32.40 -7.84 4.39
N LYS A 53 31.93 -7.72 5.62
CA LYS A 53 32.31 -8.58 6.75
C LYS A 53 31.26 -9.62 7.10
N GLU A 54 30.04 -9.47 6.62
CA GLU A 54 28.94 -10.36 6.94
C GLU A 54 28.92 -11.61 6.07
N LYS A 55 28.60 -12.75 6.72
CA LYS A 55 28.32 -13.98 5.98
C LYS A 55 26.92 -13.91 5.40
N MET A 56 26.78 -14.22 4.12
CA MET A 56 25.49 -14.27 3.40
C MET A 56 24.73 -15.55 3.77
N ASN A 57 24.31 -15.65 5.02
CA ASN A 57 23.50 -16.74 5.58
C ASN A 57 22.04 -16.29 5.76
N TYR A 58 21.25 -17.07 6.49
CA TYR A 58 19.85 -16.76 6.78
C TYR A 58 19.66 -15.47 7.60
N GLY A 59 20.64 -15.06 8.41
CA GLY A 59 20.52 -13.91 9.30
C GLY A 59 19.54 -14.17 10.44
N TRP A 60 18.68 -13.21 10.68
CA TRP A 60 17.69 -13.26 11.76
C TRP A 60 16.33 -13.74 11.24
N ILE A 61 15.71 -14.68 11.96
CA ILE A 61 14.45 -15.27 11.53
C ILE A 61 13.33 -14.23 11.51
N GLU A 62 13.21 -13.42 12.57
CA GLU A 62 12.11 -12.43 12.73
C GLU A 62 12.50 -11.00 12.36
N GLY A 63 13.69 -10.81 11.80
CA GLY A 63 14.36 -9.52 11.66
C GLY A 63 15.38 -9.28 12.76
N SER A 64 16.43 -8.51 12.45
CA SER A 64 17.46 -8.13 13.41
C SER A 64 16.88 -7.25 14.53
N ALA A 65 17.57 -7.22 15.67
CA ALA A 65 17.21 -6.31 16.77
C ALA A 65 17.20 -4.84 16.29
N ASP A 66 18.15 -4.47 15.43
CA ASP A 66 18.25 -3.15 14.84
C ASP A 66 17.04 -2.83 13.96
N PHE A 67 16.64 -3.78 13.07
CA PHE A 67 15.44 -3.64 12.24
C PHE A 67 14.19 -3.44 13.09
N LYS A 68 13.97 -4.32 14.07
CA LYS A 68 12.82 -4.25 14.97
C LYS A 68 12.76 -2.93 15.75
N GLN A 69 13.92 -2.43 16.21
CA GLN A 69 13.99 -1.14 16.89
C GLN A 69 13.67 0.04 15.97
N GLU A 70 14.18 0.03 14.71
CA GLU A 70 13.87 1.10 13.77
C GLU A 70 12.40 1.12 13.37
N VAL A 71 11.80 -0.06 13.21
CA VAL A 71 10.35 -0.16 12.97
C VAL A 71 9.56 0.31 14.19
N ALA A 72 9.90 -0.11 15.41
CA ALA A 72 9.18 0.28 16.62
C ALA A 72 9.16 1.81 16.84
N LYS A 73 10.19 2.54 16.38
CA LYS A 73 10.23 4.01 16.44
C LYS A 73 9.20 4.72 15.56
N LEU A 74 8.54 4.00 14.64
CA LEU A 74 7.46 4.54 13.81
C LEU A 74 6.14 4.65 14.57
N TYR A 75 6.04 4.01 15.72
CA TYR A 75 4.84 3.89 16.55
C TYR A 75 5.08 4.45 17.95
N GLN A 76 4.00 4.70 18.71
CA GLN A 76 4.11 5.36 20.02
C GLN A 76 4.45 4.38 21.15
N HIS A 77 3.88 3.17 21.11
CA HIS A 77 3.91 2.23 22.26
C HIS A 77 4.25 0.79 21.87
N VAL A 78 4.94 0.58 20.74
CA VAL A 78 5.25 -0.75 20.23
C VAL A 78 6.50 -1.33 20.88
N ASP A 79 6.37 -2.53 21.46
CA ASP A 79 7.51 -3.35 21.86
C ASP A 79 8.20 -3.93 20.62
N PRO A 80 9.51 -3.73 20.41
CA PRO A 80 10.25 -4.32 19.31
C PRO A 80 10.06 -5.84 19.17
N ASP A 81 9.81 -6.56 20.25
CA ASP A 81 9.54 -8.00 20.19
C ASP A 81 8.23 -8.37 19.51
N ASN A 82 7.32 -7.41 19.38
CA ASN A 82 6.06 -7.58 18.66
C ASN A 82 6.15 -7.15 17.17
N VAL A 83 7.31 -6.71 16.72
CA VAL A 83 7.61 -6.45 15.31
C VAL A 83 8.12 -7.72 14.65
N LEU A 84 7.46 -8.16 13.58
CA LEU A 84 7.89 -9.31 12.79
C LEU A 84 8.19 -8.88 11.36
N GLN A 85 9.41 -9.13 10.91
CA GLN A 85 9.80 -8.87 9.53
C GLN A 85 9.08 -9.82 8.56
N MET A 86 8.61 -9.29 7.43
CA MET A 86 7.84 -10.01 6.42
C MET A 86 8.38 -9.74 5.00
N ASN A 87 7.98 -10.58 4.03
CA ASN A 87 8.34 -10.40 2.62
C ASN A 87 7.45 -9.31 1.97
N GLY A 88 7.77 -8.05 2.26
CA GLY A 88 6.98 -6.89 1.84
C GLY A 88 5.61 -6.82 2.53
N GLY A 89 4.81 -5.82 2.18
CA GLY A 89 3.45 -5.65 2.68
C GLY A 89 2.53 -6.83 2.33
N THR A 90 2.68 -7.39 1.12
CA THR A 90 1.89 -8.57 0.69
C THR A 90 2.11 -9.78 1.60
N GLY A 91 3.36 -10.06 1.97
CA GLY A 91 3.68 -11.13 2.91
C GLY A 91 3.19 -10.82 4.33
N ALA A 92 3.19 -9.56 4.73
CA ALA A 92 2.65 -9.11 6.00
C ALA A 92 1.12 -9.33 6.07
N ASN A 93 0.38 -8.91 5.05
CA ASN A 93 -1.07 -9.14 4.96
C ASN A 93 -1.42 -10.62 4.95
N LEU A 94 -0.72 -11.43 4.14
CA LEU A 94 -0.93 -12.88 4.08
C LEU A 94 -0.79 -13.50 5.48
N ASN A 95 0.29 -13.18 6.18
CA ASN A 95 0.60 -13.79 7.47
C ASN A 95 -0.39 -13.34 8.57
N ALA A 96 -0.76 -12.05 8.60
CA ALA A 96 -1.74 -11.52 9.54
C ALA A 96 -3.13 -12.13 9.32
N ILE A 97 -3.60 -12.19 8.08
CA ILE A 97 -4.90 -12.77 7.73
C ILE A 97 -4.94 -14.26 8.09
N MET A 98 -3.91 -15.03 7.73
CA MET A 98 -3.81 -16.46 8.10
C MET A 98 -3.79 -16.70 9.61
N ALA A 99 -3.26 -15.76 10.39
CA ALA A 99 -3.20 -15.88 11.85
C ALA A 99 -4.55 -15.59 12.53
N ILE A 100 -5.45 -14.84 11.88
CA ILE A 100 -6.71 -14.39 12.46
C ILE A 100 -7.90 -15.18 11.91
N VAL A 101 -7.91 -15.44 10.60
CA VAL A 101 -9.07 -16.00 9.88
C VAL A 101 -9.12 -17.51 10.03
N GLU A 102 -10.30 -18.00 10.39
CA GLU A 102 -10.65 -19.42 10.45
C GLU A 102 -11.81 -19.71 9.50
N PRO A 103 -11.91 -20.93 8.92
CA PRO A 103 -13.04 -21.28 8.06
C PRO A 103 -14.39 -21.07 8.76
N GLY A 104 -15.30 -20.38 8.09
CA GLY A 104 -16.65 -20.08 8.59
C GLY A 104 -16.74 -18.86 9.50
N CYS A 105 -15.63 -18.15 9.82
CA CYS A 105 -15.72 -16.87 10.51
C CYS A 105 -16.22 -15.76 9.58
N HIS A 106 -16.70 -14.67 10.15
CA HIS A 106 -17.14 -13.49 9.42
C HIS A 106 -16.05 -12.42 9.39
N VAL A 107 -15.86 -11.80 8.22
CA VAL A 107 -14.92 -10.71 7.98
C VAL A 107 -15.66 -9.55 7.28
N VAL A 108 -15.38 -8.33 7.71
CA VAL A 108 -15.80 -7.11 6.99
C VAL A 108 -14.55 -6.48 6.37
N ALA A 109 -14.56 -6.21 5.08
CA ALA A 109 -13.44 -5.61 4.40
C ALA A 109 -13.83 -4.32 3.66
N GLU A 110 -13.01 -3.29 3.77
CA GLU A 110 -13.08 -2.10 2.91
C GLU A 110 -13.09 -2.52 1.44
N TYR A 111 -13.93 -1.86 0.63
CA TYR A 111 -14.10 -2.18 -0.79
C TYR A 111 -14.52 -0.94 -1.60
N PRO A 112 -13.91 -0.68 -2.77
CA PRO A 112 -12.75 -1.40 -3.29
C PRO A 112 -11.47 -1.00 -2.55
N THR A 113 -10.55 -1.95 -2.45
CA THR A 113 -9.25 -1.75 -1.82
C THR A 113 -8.20 -2.71 -2.39
N TYR A 114 -7.04 -2.83 -1.75
CA TYR A 114 -6.04 -3.82 -2.12
C TYR A 114 -6.62 -5.24 -2.00
N GLN A 115 -6.81 -5.89 -3.12
CA GLN A 115 -7.58 -7.14 -3.30
C GLN A 115 -7.28 -8.25 -2.27
N PRO A 116 -6.03 -8.50 -1.85
CA PRO A 116 -5.74 -9.49 -0.83
C PRO A 116 -6.47 -9.30 0.50
N LEU A 117 -6.91 -8.07 0.84
CA LEU A 117 -7.60 -7.80 2.11
C LEU A 117 -9.02 -8.40 2.17
N TYR A 118 -9.64 -8.70 1.02
CA TYR A 118 -10.96 -9.34 0.96
C TYR A 118 -10.92 -10.73 0.32
N ASP A 119 -10.07 -10.98 -0.66
CA ASP A 119 -10.01 -12.28 -1.33
C ASP A 119 -9.27 -13.36 -0.51
N LEU A 120 -8.23 -12.99 0.27
CA LEU A 120 -7.56 -13.97 1.12
C LEU A 120 -8.46 -14.54 2.23
N PRO A 121 -9.22 -13.71 2.98
CA PRO A 121 -10.20 -14.23 3.93
C PRO A 121 -11.21 -15.16 3.27
N GLU A 122 -11.76 -14.80 2.11
CA GLU A 122 -12.69 -15.65 1.35
C GLU A 122 -12.04 -16.98 0.94
N ALA A 123 -10.80 -16.93 0.42
CA ALA A 123 -10.06 -18.13 0.04
C ALA A 123 -9.73 -19.06 1.20
N LEU A 124 -9.63 -18.53 2.42
CA LEU A 124 -9.47 -19.29 3.67
C LEU A 124 -10.80 -19.85 4.22
N GLY A 125 -11.92 -19.50 3.57
CA GLY A 125 -13.25 -20.01 3.92
C GLY A 125 -14.04 -19.11 4.88
N ALA A 126 -13.65 -17.86 5.05
CA ALA A 126 -14.46 -16.86 5.74
C ALA A 126 -15.65 -16.42 4.90
N GLU A 127 -16.71 -15.96 5.56
CA GLU A 127 -17.77 -15.16 4.97
C GLU A 127 -17.32 -13.70 4.97
N VAL A 128 -17.25 -13.05 3.80
CA VAL A 128 -16.74 -11.69 3.66
C VAL A 128 -17.84 -10.74 3.21
N ASP A 129 -18.14 -9.75 4.04
CA ASP A 129 -18.99 -8.61 3.67
C ASP A 129 -18.13 -7.42 3.23
N HIS A 130 -18.51 -6.79 2.12
CA HIS A 130 -17.82 -5.62 1.58
C HIS A 130 -18.38 -4.33 2.19
N TRP A 131 -17.52 -3.58 2.87
CA TRP A 131 -17.80 -2.23 3.31
C TRP A 131 -17.45 -1.25 2.20
N VAL A 132 -18.48 -0.82 1.45
CA VAL A 132 -18.29 -0.06 0.21
C VAL A 132 -17.91 1.40 0.52
N ILE A 133 -16.84 1.87 -0.13
CA ILE A 133 -16.39 3.25 -0.10
C ILE A 133 -16.89 3.97 -1.37
N HIS A 134 -17.50 5.12 -1.20
CA HIS A 134 -18.23 5.83 -2.26
C HIS A 134 -17.51 7.09 -2.72
N GLU A 135 -17.48 7.32 -4.05
CA GLU A 135 -16.85 8.50 -4.65
C GLU A 135 -17.59 9.80 -4.27
N GLU A 136 -18.91 9.75 -4.19
CA GLU A 136 -19.74 10.93 -3.81
C GLU A 136 -19.46 11.45 -2.40
N ASP A 137 -18.84 10.65 -1.53
CA ASP A 137 -18.39 11.04 -0.18
C ASP A 137 -16.92 11.48 -0.16
N GLY A 138 -16.30 11.68 -1.33
CA GLY A 138 -14.87 11.98 -1.41
C GLY A 138 -14.00 10.83 -0.93
N TRP A 139 -14.45 9.59 -1.14
CA TRP A 139 -13.82 8.35 -0.70
C TRP A 139 -13.70 8.22 0.84
N GLN A 140 -14.54 8.95 1.60
CA GLN A 140 -14.57 8.79 3.05
C GLN A 140 -15.52 7.67 3.46
N PRO A 141 -15.15 6.86 4.48
CA PRO A 141 -15.94 5.71 4.88
C PRO A 141 -17.23 6.11 5.62
N ARG A 142 -18.34 5.45 5.29
CA ARG A 142 -19.63 5.58 6.00
C ARG A 142 -19.66 4.62 7.19
N LEU A 143 -19.46 5.13 8.38
CA LEU A 143 -19.41 4.31 9.60
C LEU A 143 -20.76 3.67 9.98
N ASP A 144 -21.87 4.26 9.54
CA ASP A 144 -23.20 3.69 9.74
C ASP A 144 -23.42 2.43 8.87
N GLU A 145 -22.74 2.31 7.74
CA GLU A 145 -22.72 1.10 6.93
C GLU A 145 -21.87 0.02 7.61
N LEU A 146 -20.68 0.34 8.11
CA LEU A 146 -19.85 -0.59 8.88
C LEU A 146 -20.62 -1.15 10.09
N LYS A 147 -21.35 -0.30 10.83
CA LYS A 147 -22.18 -0.71 11.97
C LYS A 147 -23.28 -1.71 11.60
N LYS A 148 -23.80 -1.66 10.36
CA LYS A 148 -24.82 -2.61 9.87
C LYS A 148 -24.22 -3.95 9.42
N LEU A 149 -22.98 -3.93 8.92
CA LEU A 149 -22.28 -5.13 8.45
C LEU A 149 -21.71 -5.96 9.61
N VAL A 150 -21.24 -5.29 10.66
CA VAL A 150 -20.63 -5.97 11.81
C VAL A 150 -21.65 -6.78 12.59
N ARG A 151 -21.31 -8.05 12.87
CA ARG A 151 -22.15 -9.03 13.57
C ARG A 151 -21.43 -9.53 14.85
N PRO A 152 -22.11 -10.18 15.80
CA PRO A 152 -21.48 -10.72 17.00
C PRO A 152 -20.39 -11.76 16.72
N ASP A 153 -20.39 -12.40 15.54
CA ASP A 153 -19.41 -13.38 15.08
C ASP A 153 -18.37 -12.78 14.12
N THR A 154 -18.37 -11.46 13.92
CA THR A 154 -17.32 -10.77 13.14
C THR A 154 -15.97 -10.95 13.81
N ARG A 155 -15.04 -11.57 13.09
CA ARG A 155 -13.71 -11.89 13.58
C ARG A 155 -12.68 -10.84 13.24
N LEU A 156 -12.83 -10.19 12.05
CA LEU A 156 -11.85 -9.27 11.49
C LEU A 156 -12.53 -8.16 10.72
N ILE A 157 -12.03 -6.94 10.87
CA ILE A 157 -12.30 -5.80 9.98
C ILE A 157 -10.99 -5.46 9.27
N CYS A 158 -10.99 -5.44 7.93
CA CYS A 158 -9.84 -5.07 7.12
C CYS A 158 -10.03 -3.66 6.56
N VAL A 159 -9.02 -2.80 6.76
CA VAL A 159 -8.96 -1.44 6.21
C VAL A 159 -7.59 -1.19 5.57
N ASN A 160 -7.54 -0.28 4.62
CA ASN A 160 -6.30 0.14 3.96
C ASN A 160 -6.13 1.66 4.14
N ASN A 161 -5.20 2.08 4.96
CA ASN A 161 -4.97 3.49 5.24
C ASN A 161 -3.51 3.91 5.03
N ALA A 162 -3.22 4.66 3.97
CA ALA A 162 -4.16 5.19 2.99
C ALA A 162 -4.54 4.15 1.93
N SER A 163 -5.73 4.33 1.34
CA SER A 163 -6.34 3.35 0.45
C SER A 163 -5.70 3.30 -0.95
N ASN A 164 -5.46 2.11 -1.45
CA ASN A 164 -5.11 1.82 -2.84
C ASN A 164 -6.30 1.10 -3.50
N PRO A 165 -6.93 1.62 -4.58
CA PRO A 165 -6.40 2.66 -5.48
C PRO A 165 -6.89 4.09 -5.18
N LEU A 166 -7.68 4.33 -4.14
CA LEU A 166 -8.46 5.56 -3.99
C LEU A 166 -7.60 6.78 -3.60
N GLY A 167 -6.47 6.57 -2.91
CA GLY A 167 -5.68 7.66 -2.34
C GLY A 167 -6.36 8.34 -1.14
N ALA A 168 -7.41 7.71 -0.62
CA ALA A 168 -8.16 8.22 0.53
C ALA A 168 -7.41 7.96 1.84
N VAL A 169 -7.59 8.87 2.79
CA VAL A 169 -6.96 8.82 4.11
C VAL A 169 -8.05 8.81 5.18
N ILE A 170 -7.97 7.83 6.08
CA ILE A 170 -8.79 7.74 7.29
C ILE A 170 -8.03 8.45 8.41
N THR A 171 -8.64 9.49 8.98
CA THR A 171 -8.05 10.25 10.09
C THR A 171 -8.19 9.51 11.43
N THR A 172 -7.43 9.92 12.44
CA THR A 172 -7.42 9.29 13.77
C THR A 172 -8.81 9.20 14.39
N ASP A 173 -9.59 10.27 14.32
CA ASP A 173 -10.95 10.32 14.86
C ASP A 173 -11.89 9.29 14.21
N VAL A 174 -11.80 9.13 12.90
CA VAL A 174 -12.59 8.10 12.17
C VAL A 174 -12.08 6.69 12.50
N MET A 175 -10.75 6.50 12.61
CA MET A 175 -10.18 5.22 13.01
C MET A 175 -10.57 4.82 14.44
N GLU A 176 -10.64 5.78 15.37
CA GLU A 176 -11.15 5.56 16.73
C GLU A 176 -12.60 5.06 16.74
N GLU A 177 -13.45 5.61 15.87
CA GLU A 177 -14.84 5.11 15.74
C GLU A 177 -14.89 3.69 15.14
N ILE A 178 -14.02 3.35 14.19
CA ILE A 178 -13.86 1.97 13.67
C ILE A 178 -13.45 1.03 14.81
N VAL A 179 -12.52 1.46 15.64
CA VAL A 179 -12.06 0.70 16.83
C VAL A 179 -13.21 0.47 17.81
N GLU A 180 -14.04 1.46 18.09
CA GLU A 180 -15.19 1.29 18.98
C GLU A 180 -16.23 0.31 18.41
N ILE A 181 -16.43 0.30 17.09
CA ILE A 181 -17.28 -0.69 16.43
C ILE A 181 -16.66 -2.09 16.57
N ALA A 182 -15.36 -2.26 16.33
CA ALA A 182 -14.67 -3.54 16.47
C ALA A 182 -14.72 -4.08 17.92
N LYS A 183 -14.51 -3.21 18.91
CA LYS A 183 -14.63 -3.53 20.34
C LYS A 183 -16.00 -4.07 20.71
N SER A 184 -17.06 -3.56 20.09
CA SER A 184 -18.45 -3.96 20.41
C SER A 184 -18.72 -5.45 20.14
N VAL A 185 -17.91 -6.09 19.31
CA VAL A 185 -18.02 -7.50 18.90
C VAL A 185 -16.73 -8.29 19.12
N ASP A 186 -15.74 -7.69 19.79
CA ASP A 186 -14.43 -8.28 20.08
C ASP A 186 -13.62 -8.68 18.84
N ALA A 187 -13.82 -7.97 17.72
CA ALA A 187 -13.14 -8.23 16.44
C ALA A 187 -11.71 -7.66 16.40
N TRP A 188 -10.84 -8.27 15.61
CA TRP A 188 -9.55 -7.71 15.20
C TRP A 188 -9.76 -6.60 14.17
N VAL A 189 -8.84 -5.63 14.12
CA VAL A 189 -8.75 -4.65 13.03
C VAL A 189 -7.37 -4.79 12.37
N LEU A 190 -7.34 -5.24 11.13
CA LEU A 190 -6.14 -5.20 10.30
C LEU A 190 -6.15 -3.90 9.50
N CYS A 191 -5.13 -3.07 9.69
CA CYS A 191 -4.89 -1.90 8.88
C CYS A 191 -3.64 -2.12 8.02
N ASP A 192 -3.84 -2.18 6.70
CA ASP A 192 -2.73 -2.11 5.76
C ASP A 192 -2.27 -0.66 5.67
N GLU A 193 -1.11 -0.35 6.26
CA GLU A 193 -0.49 0.96 6.34
C GLU A 193 0.73 1.06 5.41
N VAL A 194 0.79 0.25 4.36
CA VAL A 194 1.87 0.28 3.35
C VAL A 194 1.97 1.63 2.66
N PHE A 195 0.85 2.35 2.57
CA PHE A 195 0.76 3.77 2.26
C PHE A 195 0.36 4.52 3.52
N PHE A 196 1.31 4.99 4.30
CA PHE A 196 1.00 5.90 5.40
C PHE A 196 1.06 7.34 4.89
N PRO A 197 0.06 8.21 5.19
CA PRO A 197 0.05 9.56 4.63
C PRO A 197 1.25 10.37 5.10
N LEU A 198 2.08 10.80 4.14
CA LEU A 198 3.28 11.59 4.42
C LEU A 198 2.97 13.07 4.66
N GLU A 199 1.81 13.57 4.21
CA GLU A 199 1.31 14.91 4.56
C GLU A 199 0.39 14.82 5.77
N GLU A 200 0.54 15.75 6.71
CA GLU A 200 -0.25 15.82 7.95
C GLU A 200 -0.28 14.47 8.74
N PRO A 201 0.88 13.77 8.89
CA PRO A 201 0.92 12.47 9.53
C PRO A 201 0.39 12.50 10.98
N GLU A 202 0.40 13.66 11.63
CA GLU A 202 -0.15 13.87 12.97
C GLU A 202 -1.67 13.72 13.04
N LYS A 203 -2.36 13.74 11.91
CA LYS A 203 -3.80 13.47 11.80
C LYS A 203 -4.14 11.99 11.69
N CYS A 204 -3.11 11.14 11.56
CA CYS A 204 -3.28 9.71 11.36
C CYS A 204 -2.46 8.96 12.42
N THR A 205 -3.14 8.17 13.21
CA THR A 205 -2.51 7.30 14.21
C THR A 205 -2.60 5.85 13.74
N SER A 206 -1.51 5.12 13.84
CA SER A 206 -1.51 3.69 13.51
C SER A 206 -2.51 2.92 14.38
N ILE A 207 -3.14 1.92 13.79
CA ILE A 207 -4.11 1.07 14.49
C ILE A 207 -3.55 0.41 15.76
N VAL A 208 -2.25 0.12 15.79
CA VAL A 208 -1.60 -0.54 16.93
C VAL A 208 -1.40 0.40 18.11
N ASP A 209 -1.45 1.69 17.90
CA ASP A 209 -1.41 2.71 18.97
C ASP A 209 -2.82 3.06 19.50
N LEU A 210 -3.88 2.58 18.83
CA LEU A 210 -5.29 2.83 19.18
C LEU A 210 -6.00 1.63 19.78
N TYR A 211 -5.58 0.40 19.41
CA TYR A 211 -6.33 -0.80 19.74
C TYR A 211 -5.43 -2.00 20.02
N ASP A 212 -5.66 -2.70 21.15
CA ASP A 212 -4.90 -3.89 21.51
C ASP A 212 -5.08 -5.06 20.53
N LYS A 213 -6.28 -5.20 19.93
CA LYS A 213 -6.52 -6.13 18.80
C LYS A 213 -6.32 -5.46 17.42
N GLY A 214 -5.54 -4.38 17.35
CA GLY A 214 -5.05 -3.82 16.11
C GLY A 214 -3.86 -4.61 15.58
N VAL A 215 -3.80 -4.79 14.27
CA VAL A 215 -2.62 -5.28 13.57
C VAL A 215 -2.32 -4.36 12.38
N CYS A 216 -1.11 -3.82 12.37
CA CYS A 216 -0.58 -3.03 11.28
C CYS A 216 0.27 -3.91 10.36
N THR A 217 0.13 -3.72 9.05
CA THR A 217 1.05 -4.24 8.04
C THR A 217 1.66 -3.08 7.28
N ASN A 218 2.97 -3.10 7.08
CA ASN A 218 3.67 -2.02 6.38
C ASN A 218 4.94 -2.54 5.69
N SER A 219 5.65 -1.67 4.93
CA SER A 219 6.88 -2.04 4.22
C SER A 219 7.74 -0.84 3.84
N VAL A 220 8.96 -1.10 3.41
CA VAL A 220 9.84 -0.06 2.81
C VAL A 220 9.51 0.22 1.34
N SER A 221 8.45 -0.37 0.79
CA SER A 221 8.21 -0.36 -0.65
C SER A 221 7.66 0.95 -1.21
N LYS A 222 6.74 1.61 -0.48
CA LYS A 222 5.98 2.76 -1.00
C LYS A 222 6.51 4.07 -0.47
N ASP A 223 6.31 4.33 0.81
CA ASP A 223 6.69 5.58 1.46
C ASP A 223 8.19 5.79 1.54
N TYR A 224 8.96 4.69 1.48
CA TYR A 224 10.42 4.74 1.50
C TYR A 224 11.07 4.43 0.15
N SER A 225 10.30 4.27 -0.94
CA SER A 225 10.79 4.15 -2.33
C SER A 225 11.77 2.99 -2.60
N VAL A 226 11.72 1.90 -1.80
CA VAL A 226 12.64 0.74 -1.95
C VAL A 226 11.88 -0.58 -2.09
N PRO A 227 11.04 -0.76 -3.12
CA PRO A 227 10.26 -1.98 -3.31
C PRO A 227 11.13 -3.22 -3.56
N ALA A 228 12.32 -3.03 -4.13
CA ALA A 228 13.26 -4.12 -4.44
C ALA A 228 13.81 -4.82 -3.18
N ALA A 229 13.78 -4.19 -2.01
CA ALA A 229 14.22 -4.80 -0.75
C ALA A 229 13.32 -5.97 -0.31
N ARG A 230 12.09 -6.09 -0.85
CA ARG A 230 11.10 -7.10 -0.43
C ARG A 230 11.01 -7.23 1.08
N CYS A 231 11.05 -6.11 1.78
CA CYS A 231 11.01 -6.06 3.24
C CYS A 231 9.80 -5.27 3.73
N GLY A 232 9.02 -5.90 4.58
CA GLY A 232 7.88 -5.33 5.28
C GLY A 232 7.85 -5.85 6.72
N TRP A 233 6.78 -5.57 7.42
CA TRP A 233 6.59 -6.01 8.79
C TRP A 233 5.12 -6.07 9.17
N THR A 234 4.86 -6.85 10.22
CA THR A 234 3.63 -6.76 11.00
C THR A 234 3.94 -6.22 12.39
N VAL A 235 3.02 -5.46 12.94
CA VAL A 235 3.01 -5.07 14.35
C VAL A 235 1.67 -5.44 14.95
N SER A 236 1.65 -6.05 16.13
CA SER A 236 0.43 -6.44 16.82
C SER A 236 0.69 -6.63 18.32
N ASN A 237 -0.32 -7.05 19.09
CA ASN A 237 -0.07 -7.54 20.43
C ASN A 237 0.71 -8.87 20.41
N LYS A 238 1.22 -9.25 21.58
CA LYS A 238 2.04 -10.46 21.73
C LYS A 238 1.31 -11.75 21.31
N GLU A 239 0.03 -11.87 21.63
CA GLU A 239 -0.76 -13.07 21.30
C GLU A 239 -0.78 -13.34 19.80
N LEU A 240 -1.10 -12.31 19.00
CA LEU A 240 -1.13 -12.43 17.55
C LEU A 240 0.28 -12.57 16.96
N ALA A 241 1.25 -11.84 17.50
CA ALA A 241 2.65 -11.98 17.07
C ALA A 241 3.15 -13.42 17.24
N ASP A 242 2.82 -14.10 18.36
CA ASP A 242 3.20 -15.49 18.59
C ASP A 242 2.55 -16.45 17.59
N ARG A 243 1.29 -16.22 17.19
CA ARG A 243 0.63 -17.00 16.13
C ARG A 243 1.30 -16.77 14.76
N MET A 244 1.62 -15.51 14.43
CA MET A 244 2.29 -15.17 13.20
C MET A 244 3.71 -15.75 13.10
N ARG A 245 4.44 -15.88 14.22
CA ARG A 245 5.75 -16.53 14.26
C ARG A 245 5.70 -17.95 13.73
N VAL A 246 4.72 -18.74 14.16
CA VAL A 246 4.53 -20.11 13.68
C VAL A 246 4.27 -20.14 12.18
N LEU A 247 3.41 -19.26 11.68
CA LEU A 247 3.05 -19.21 10.24
C LEU A 247 4.21 -18.75 9.35
N ARG A 248 5.10 -17.89 9.86
CA ARG A 248 6.28 -17.44 9.12
C ARG A 248 7.18 -18.60 8.72
N ASP A 249 7.32 -19.62 9.54
CA ASP A 249 8.16 -20.79 9.23
C ASP A 249 7.66 -21.55 7.99
N TYR A 250 6.37 -21.45 7.68
CA TYR A 250 5.76 -22.04 6.47
C TYR A 250 5.75 -21.12 5.25
N THR A 251 5.89 -19.80 5.44
CA THR A 251 5.72 -18.82 4.35
C THR A 251 7.02 -18.22 3.88
N MET A 252 7.98 -17.95 4.77
CA MET A 252 9.20 -17.22 4.38
C MET A 252 10.48 -17.64 5.14
N ILE A 253 10.40 -18.20 6.33
CA ILE A 253 11.51 -18.43 7.27
C ILE A 253 12.16 -17.10 7.70
N CYS A 254 12.86 -16.40 6.78
CA CYS A 254 13.53 -15.12 7.02
C CYS A 254 13.62 -14.30 5.73
N SER A 255 13.99 -13.03 5.83
CA SER A 255 14.25 -12.15 4.66
C SER A 255 15.71 -12.24 4.17
N GLY A 256 16.59 -12.88 4.93
CA GLY A 256 18.02 -12.92 4.69
C GLY A 256 18.76 -11.65 5.14
N VAL A 257 20.05 -11.82 5.41
CA VAL A 257 20.92 -10.76 5.95
C VAL A 257 20.90 -9.49 5.09
N PHE A 258 20.98 -9.63 3.75
CA PHE A 258 21.08 -8.47 2.86
C PHE A 258 19.83 -7.58 2.91
N ASN A 259 18.64 -8.18 2.81
CA ASN A 259 17.39 -7.42 2.82
C ASN A 259 17.10 -6.78 4.17
N ASP A 260 17.44 -7.48 5.27
CA ASP A 260 17.34 -6.95 6.63
C ASP A 260 18.23 -5.72 6.82
N THR A 261 19.51 -5.81 6.44
CA THR A 261 20.47 -4.70 6.59
C THR A 261 20.09 -3.52 5.71
N LEU A 262 19.65 -3.78 4.45
CA LEU A 262 19.20 -2.73 3.55
C LEU A 262 17.97 -1.99 4.10
N ALA A 263 16.98 -2.74 4.55
CA ALA A 263 15.77 -2.15 5.14
C ALA A 263 16.07 -1.37 6.42
N THR A 264 16.93 -1.89 7.28
CA THR A 264 17.39 -1.21 8.49
C THR A 264 18.10 0.11 8.15
N TYR A 265 18.96 0.11 7.15
CA TYR A 265 19.67 1.30 6.69
C TYR A 265 18.70 2.35 6.12
N VAL A 266 17.74 1.93 5.31
CA VAL A 266 16.66 2.79 4.79
C VAL A 266 15.87 3.41 5.94
N LEU A 267 15.42 2.63 6.92
CA LEU A 267 14.65 3.12 8.06
C LEU A 267 15.43 4.08 8.97
N ARG A 268 16.74 3.87 9.13
CA ARG A 268 17.63 4.82 9.85
C ARG A 268 17.72 6.18 9.17
N ASN A 269 17.61 6.20 7.85
CA ASN A 269 17.72 7.42 7.05
C ASN A 269 16.34 7.92 6.53
N ARG A 270 15.23 7.41 7.09
CA ARG A 270 13.88 7.65 6.61
C ARG A 270 13.48 9.11 6.48
N GLU A 271 13.97 9.98 7.36
CA GLU A 271 13.62 11.40 7.34
C GLU A 271 14.01 12.07 6.01
N ARG A 272 15.19 11.76 5.47
CA ARG A 272 15.66 12.28 4.18
C ARG A 272 14.82 11.73 3.02
N ILE A 273 14.42 10.46 3.10
CA ILE A 273 13.58 9.83 2.08
C ILE A 273 12.18 10.46 2.11
N VAL A 274 11.60 10.63 3.29
CA VAL A 274 10.28 11.25 3.48
C VAL A 274 10.27 12.69 2.98
N GLU A 275 11.31 13.49 3.28
CA GLU A 275 11.44 14.86 2.77
C GLU A 275 11.48 14.89 1.23
N ARG A 276 12.31 14.03 0.61
CA ARG A 276 12.35 13.87 -0.85
C ARG A 276 10.97 13.49 -1.40
N ASN A 277 10.33 12.50 -0.81
CA ASN A 277 9.08 11.94 -1.29
C ASN A 277 7.92 12.92 -1.13
N LEU A 278 7.88 13.70 -0.05
CA LEU A 278 6.93 14.81 0.12
C LEU A 278 7.07 15.87 -0.98
N ASN A 279 8.30 16.21 -1.36
CA ASN A 279 8.52 17.14 -2.47
C ASN A 279 7.98 16.59 -3.80
N ILE A 280 8.21 15.30 -4.10
CA ILE A 280 7.67 14.63 -5.29
C ILE A 280 6.13 14.64 -5.25
N ILE A 281 5.52 14.22 -4.15
CA ILE A 281 4.06 14.19 -3.98
C ILE A 281 3.47 15.57 -4.27
N ARG A 282 3.99 16.62 -3.65
CA ARG A 282 3.47 17.98 -3.78
C ARG A 282 3.62 18.52 -5.19
N THR A 283 4.83 18.43 -5.74
CA THR A 283 5.11 18.91 -7.11
C THR A 283 4.25 18.18 -8.13
N ASN A 284 4.21 16.85 -8.06
CA ASN A 284 3.49 16.05 -9.05
C ASN A 284 1.97 16.20 -8.90
N ARG A 285 1.46 16.36 -7.68
CA ARG A 285 0.04 16.65 -7.46
C ARG A 285 -0.38 17.98 -8.10
N GLU A 286 0.43 19.04 -8.01
CA GLU A 286 0.15 20.29 -8.70
C GLU A 286 0.17 20.12 -10.22
N ILE A 287 1.11 19.35 -10.77
CA ILE A 287 1.13 19.02 -12.21
C ILE A 287 -0.18 18.35 -12.64
N VAL A 288 -0.65 17.36 -11.86
CA VAL A 288 -1.92 16.68 -12.16
C VAL A 288 -3.11 17.63 -11.99
N ASN A 289 -3.13 18.49 -10.97
CA ASN A 289 -4.21 19.48 -10.77
C ASN A 289 -4.29 20.45 -11.95
N GLU A 290 -3.15 20.98 -12.42
CA GLU A 290 -3.09 21.85 -13.58
C GLU A 290 -3.59 21.13 -14.84
N TRP A 291 -3.17 19.89 -15.06
CA TRP A 291 -3.62 19.08 -16.18
C TRP A 291 -5.13 18.82 -16.12
N MET A 292 -5.66 18.42 -14.95
CA MET A 292 -7.10 18.16 -14.72
C MET A 292 -7.96 19.41 -14.98
N ALA A 293 -7.45 20.61 -14.67
CA ALA A 293 -8.17 21.85 -14.93
C ALA A 293 -8.37 22.14 -16.44
N GLY A 294 -7.52 21.59 -17.29
CA GLY A 294 -7.61 21.69 -18.75
C GLY A 294 -8.28 20.49 -19.44
N GLU A 295 -8.35 19.36 -18.78
CA GLU A 295 -8.85 18.10 -19.33
C GLU A 295 -10.34 17.92 -19.02
N LYS A 296 -11.17 17.71 -20.06
CA LYS A 296 -12.63 17.59 -19.92
C LYS A 296 -13.09 16.15 -19.67
N ARG A 297 -12.24 15.17 -20.05
CA ARG A 297 -12.57 13.76 -20.03
C ARG A 297 -12.01 13.02 -18.81
N ALA A 298 -11.30 13.74 -17.92
CA ALA A 298 -10.75 13.16 -16.70
C ALA A 298 -11.12 14.00 -15.48
N SER A 299 -11.29 13.34 -14.36
CA SER A 299 -11.44 13.98 -13.06
C SER A 299 -10.88 13.09 -11.95
N TRP A 300 -10.49 13.69 -10.83
CA TRP A 300 -10.00 12.97 -9.68
C TRP A 300 -10.33 13.68 -8.39
N ILE A 301 -10.25 12.96 -7.29
CA ILE A 301 -10.21 13.54 -5.95
C ILE A 301 -8.74 13.59 -5.56
N PRO A 302 -8.13 14.80 -5.40
CA PRO A 302 -6.71 14.92 -5.13
C PRO A 302 -6.32 14.22 -3.84
N PRO A 303 -5.37 13.27 -3.87
CA PRO A 303 -4.93 12.56 -2.67
C PRO A 303 -4.07 13.45 -1.78
N LYS A 304 -3.98 13.10 -0.48
CA LYS A 304 -3.17 13.81 0.49
C LYS A 304 -2.04 12.92 1.00
N GLY A 305 -0.82 13.23 0.61
CA GLY A 305 0.37 12.54 1.14
C GLY A 305 0.58 11.09 0.70
N VAL A 306 -0.09 10.63 -0.36
CA VAL A 306 0.04 9.27 -0.91
C VAL A 306 0.29 9.33 -2.41
N SER A 307 0.85 8.25 -2.98
CA SER A 307 1.39 8.23 -4.34
C SER A 307 0.40 7.77 -5.42
N VAL A 308 -0.81 7.40 -5.06
CA VAL A 308 -1.83 6.89 -5.98
C VAL A 308 -3.16 7.60 -5.80
N SER A 309 -3.94 7.64 -6.87
CA SER A 309 -5.35 8.03 -6.82
C SER A 309 -6.12 7.37 -7.96
N TYR A 310 -7.42 7.19 -7.76
CA TYR A 310 -8.34 6.82 -8.82
C TYR A 310 -8.65 8.06 -9.67
N MET A 311 -8.46 7.93 -10.96
CA MET A 311 -8.82 8.92 -11.98
C MET A 311 -10.03 8.40 -12.74
N ARG A 312 -11.16 9.12 -12.66
CA ARG A 312 -12.34 8.83 -13.47
C ARG A 312 -12.11 9.27 -14.91
N LEU A 313 -12.57 8.48 -15.87
CA LEU A 313 -12.47 8.76 -17.30
C LEU A 313 -13.90 8.82 -17.90
N ASP A 314 -14.23 9.95 -18.51
CA ASP A 314 -15.48 10.15 -19.27
C ASP A 314 -15.26 9.82 -20.75
N ILE A 315 -15.15 8.55 -21.03
CA ILE A 315 -14.92 7.98 -22.35
C ILE A 315 -16.00 6.93 -22.68
N PRO A 316 -16.35 6.73 -23.95
CA PRO A 316 -17.37 5.75 -24.36
C PRO A 316 -16.88 4.30 -24.30
N GLN A 317 -15.57 4.07 -24.34
CA GLN A 317 -14.92 2.76 -24.30
C GLN A 317 -14.83 2.25 -22.84
N ASP A 318 -14.81 0.94 -22.63
CA ASP A 318 -14.47 0.37 -21.33
C ASP A 318 -13.01 0.67 -20.97
N ASP A 319 -12.74 0.78 -19.69
CA ASP A 319 -11.45 1.25 -19.20
C ASP A 319 -10.29 0.29 -19.46
N GLU A 320 -10.54 -1.02 -19.49
CA GLU A 320 -9.49 -2.00 -19.77
C GLU A 320 -9.06 -1.92 -21.23
N SER A 321 -10.00 -1.96 -22.17
CA SER A 321 -9.70 -1.80 -23.59
C SER A 321 -9.04 -0.44 -23.88
N PHE A 322 -9.49 0.62 -23.21
CA PHE A 322 -8.87 1.94 -23.34
C PHE A 322 -7.41 1.97 -22.88
N CYS A 323 -7.12 1.43 -21.68
CA CYS A 323 -5.76 1.42 -21.15
C CYS A 323 -4.82 0.55 -22.00
N LEU A 324 -5.30 -0.55 -22.57
CA LEU A 324 -4.52 -1.39 -23.48
C LEU A 324 -4.25 -0.69 -24.82
N ASP A 325 -5.26 -0.09 -25.43
CA ASP A 325 -5.07 0.68 -26.67
C ASP A 325 -4.09 1.84 -26.45
N LEU A 326 -4.25 2.59 -25.35
CA LEU A 326 -3.33 3.68 -24.96
C LEU A 326 -1.88 3.18 -24.83
N LEU A 327 -1.68 2.06 -24.15
CA LEU A 327 -0.35 1.46 -23.98
C LEU A 327 0.26 1.07 -25.34
N HIS A 328 -0.48 0.32 -26.15
CA HIS A 328 0.03 -0.20 -27.42
C HIS A 328 0.29 0.92 -28.44
N ASP A 329 -0.57 1.93 -28.48
CA ASP A 329 -0.46 3.04 -29.45
C ASP A 329 0.59 4.09 -29.03
N THR A 330 0.80 4.30 -27.72
CA THR A 330 1.59 5.42 -27.21
C THR A 330 2.71 5.07 -26.23
N GLY A 331 2.62 3.90 -25.61
CA GLY A 331 3.52 3.47 -24.56
C GLY A 331 3.19 4.05 -23.17
N VAL A 332 2.02 4.68 -22.99
CA VAL A 332 1.56 5.16 -21.68
C VAL A 332 0.85 4.04 -20.94
N LEU A 333 1.33 3.71 -19.74
CA LEU A 333 0.72 2.71 -18.87
C LEU A 333 -0.14 3.37 -17.78
N LEU A 334 -1.40 2.93 -17.70
CA LEU A 334 -2.34 3.13 -16.59
C LEU A 334 -2.89 1.78 -16.16
N VAL A 335 -3.24 1.60 -14.90
CA VAL A 335 -3.96 0.39 -14.47
C VAL A 335 -5.46 0.65 -14.57
N PRO A 336 -6.22 -0.15 -15.38
CA PRO A 336 -7.66 0.02 -15.52
C PRO A 336 -8.36 -0.05 -14.16
N GLY A 337 -9.36 0.79 -13.95
CA GLY A 337 -10.15 0.79 -12.71
C GLY A 337 -10.92 -0.51 -12.52
N SER A 338 -11.36 -1.16 -13.59
CA SER A 338 -11.99 -2.49 -13.56
C SER A 338 -11.14 -3.57 -12.88
N ARG A 339 -9.81 -3.42 -12.85
CA ARG A 339 -8.90 -4.32 -12.13
C ARG A 339 -8.93 -4.13 -10.60
N PHE A 340 -9.67 -3.12 -10.14
CA PHE A 340 -10.01 -2.86 -8.74
C PHE A 340 -11.52 -2.90 -8.50
N ASP A 341 -12.30 -3.45 -9.42
CA ASP A 341 -13.76 -3.39 -9.40
C ASP A 341 -14.34 -1.96 -9.42
N LEU A 342 -13.58 -1.00 -9.94
CA LEU A 342 -13.92 0.42 -10.13
C LEU A 342 -13.93 0.78 -11.63
N PRO A 343 -14.95 0.34 -12.40
CA PRO A 343 -15.00 0.61 -13.83
C PRO A 343 -15.13 2.12 -14.13
N ARG A 344 -14.81 2.50 -15.38
CA ARG A 344 -14.87 3.87 -15.91
C ARG A 344 -13.79 4.80 -15.37
N GLY A 345 -12.60 4.26 -15.17
CA GLY A 345 -11.43 5.03 -14.75
C GLY A 345 -10.18 4.21 -14.72
N ALA A 346 -9.15 4.78 -14.13
CA ALA A 346 -7.86 4.12 -13.98
C ALA A 346 -7.17 4.55 -12.70
N ARG A 347 -6.31 3.70 -12.14
CA ARG A 347 -5.36 4.13 -11.13
C ARG A 347 -4.25 4.93 -11.78
N LEU A 348 -4.06 6.16 -11.31
CA LEU A 348 -2.94 7.02 -11.62
C LEU A 348 -1.91 6.92 -10.48
N GLY A 349 -0.70 6.45 -10.82
CA GLY A 349 0.48 6.48 -9.94
C GLY A 349 1.29 7.73 -10.26
N TYR A 350 0.85 8.85 -9.74
CA TYR A 350 1.35 10.16 -10.16
C TYR A 350 2.73 10.53 -9.60
N CYS A 351 3.33 9.70 -8.76
CA CYS A 351 4.64 9.94 -8.15
C CYS A 351 5.82 9.34 -8.92
N ALA A 352 5.69 9.19 -10.24
CA ALA A 352 6.81 8.94 -11.16
C ALA A 352 7.77 10.14 -11.21
N HIS A 353 8.90 10.02 -11.91
CA HIS A 353 9.74 11.17 -12.23
C HIS A 353 8.94 12.23 -12.99
N GLU A 354 9.14 13.51 -12.66
CA GLU A 354 8.35 14.64 -13.18
C GLU A 354 8.23 14.63 -14.70
N GLU A 355 9.32 14.34 -15.40
CA GLU A 355 9.38 14.29 -16.87
C GLU A 355 8.44 13.22 -17.44
N VAL A 356 8.46 12.01 -16.82
CA VAL A 356 7.59 10.90 -17.22
C VAL A 356 6.12 11.23 -16.97
N LEU A 357 5.81 11.84 -15.82
CA LEU A 357 4.45 12.25 -15.50
C LEU A 357 3.91 13.30 -16.50
N ARG A 358 4.69 14.37 -16.77
CA ARG A 358 4.28 15.42 -17.70
C ARG A 358 4.07 14.89 -19.11
N GLU A 359 5.02 14.10 -19.63
CA GLU A 359 4.91 13.50 -20.96
C GLU A 359 3.75 12.49 -21.01
N GLY A 360 3.56 11.67 -19.98
CA GLY A 360 2.47 10.71 -19.89
C GLY A 360 1.08 11.38 -19.91
N LEU A 361 0.88 12.42 -19.11
CA LEU A 361 -0.38 13.17 -19.07
C LEU A 361 -0.65 13.92 -20.40
N ALA A 362 0.36 14.54 -20.98
CA ALA A 362 0.23 15.22 -22.29
C ALA A 362 -0.14 14.23 -23.40
N THR A 363 0.50 13.05 -23.40
CA THR A 363 0.22 11.97 -24.37
C THR A 363 -1.19 11.41 -24.16
N LEU A 364 -1.62 11.21 -22.94
CA LEU A 364 -2.98 10.77 -22.59
C LEU A 364 -4.03 11.76 -23.11
N SER A 365 -3.86 13.07 -22.89
CA SER A 365 -4.76 14.09 -23.44
C SER A 365 -4.82 14.04 -24.97
N ALA A 366 -3.67 14.03 -25.63
CA ALA A 366 -3.60 14.00 -27.10
C ALA A 366 -4.34 12.77 -27.64
N TYR A 367 -4.15 11.60 -27.03
CA TYR A 367 -4.80 10.36 -27.41
C TYR A 367 -6.33 10.41 -27.23
N MET A 368 -6.80 10.92 -26.08
CA MET A 368 -8.25 11.08 -25.84
C MET A 368 -8.89 12.06 -26.81
N HIS A 369 -8.25 13.20 -27.08
CA HIS A 369 -8.76 14.19 -28.02
C HIS A 369 -8.79 13.66 -29.46
N GLU A 370 -7.74 12.97 -29.92
CA GLU A 370 -7.71 12.36 -31.25
C GLU A 370 -8.81 11.32 -31.42
N LYS A 371 -9.07 10.51 -30.40
CA LYS A 371 -9.99 9.36 -30.49
C LYS A 371 -11.46 9.75 -30.29
N TYR A 372 -11.76 10.81 -29.52
CA TYR A 372 -13.12 11.10 -29.04
C TYR A 372 -13.65 12.53 -29.35
N ASP A 373 -12.84 13.45 -29.84
CA ASP A 373 -13.27 14.78 -30.27
C ASP A 373 -13.42 14.88 -31.79
#